data_470077424e7ddd3083c5ed2b4e76fbbc
#
_entry.id   470077424e7ddd3083c5ed2b4e76fbbc
#
_cell.length_a   1.000
_cell.length_b   1.000
_cell.length_c   1.000
_cell.angle_alpha   90.00
_cell.angle_beta   90.00
_cell.angle_gamma   90.00
#
_symmetry.space_group_name_H-M   'P 1'
#
loop_
_entity.id
_entity.type
_entity.pdbx_description
1 polymer ?
#
loop_
_entity_poly.entity_id
_entity_poly.type
_entity_poly.pdbx_seq_one_letter_code
_entity_poly.pdbx_strand_id
1 'polypeptide(L)'
;MSLPAAAPQPSAAPPIIVRRLGLVPYVPAWARMREFTAARGADTPDELWLLEHPPVYTAGIAGKPEHWPRVDNGIPVLRVDRGGQITYHGPGQLVAYLLLDMRRRGIGVRPLVRQMEQAVINLLADYGVAAEGHTDAPGVLSLIHI
;
A
#
# COMPACT_ATOMS: atom_id res chain seq x y z
N MET A 1 46.05 -26.26 2.83
CA MET A 1 44.92 -25.88 1.96
C MET A 1 43.81 -25.34 2.86
N SER A 2 43.71 -23.99 2.98
CA SER A 2 42.63 -23.36 3.78
C SER A 2 41.39 -23.23 2.92
N LEU A 3 40.26 -23.71 3.43
CA LEU A 3 38.95 -23.52 2.81
C LEU A 3 38.62 -22.03 2.79
N PRO A 4 38.06 -21.48 1.70
CA PRO A 4 37.62 -20.11 1.69
C PRO A 4 36.46 -19.90 2.68
N ALA A 5 36.54 -18.80 3.45
CA ALA A 5 35.47 -18.41 4.36
C ALA A 5 34.16 -18.28 3.58
N ALA A 6 33.10 -18.91 4.10
CA ALA A 6 31.77 -18.80 3.52
C ALA A 6 31.37 -17.32 3.47
N ALA A 7 30.91 -16.88 2.31
CA ALA A 7 30.34 -15.53 2.16
C ALA A 7 29.19 -15.34 3.16
N PRO A 8 29.07 -14.15 3.78
CA PRO A 8 27.97 -13.90 4.72
C PRO A 8 26.64 -14.11 3.98
N GLN A 9 25.82 -15.00 4.51
CA GLN A 9 24.48 -15.20 4.00
C GLN A 9 23.70 -13.90 4.20
N PRO A 10 22.91 -13.46 3.22
CA PRO A 10 22.08 -12.27 3.41
C PRO A 10 21.20 -12.48 4.65
N SER A 11 21.36 -11.59 5.63
CA SER A 11 20.51 -11.57 6.82
C SER A 11 19.06 -11.54 6.36
N ALA A 12 18.25 -12.49 6.86
CA ALA A 12 16.82 -12.49 6.58
C ALA A 12 16.24 -11.09 6.90
N ALA A 13 15.47 -10.53 5.97
CA ALA A 13 14.86 -9.24 6.19
C ALA A 13 14.07 -9.26 7.51
N PRO A 14 14.14 -8.20 8.33
CA PRO A 14 13.44 -8.17 9.62
C PRO A 14 11.93 -8.36 9.42
N PRO A 15 11.24 -8.98 10.39
CA PRO A 15 9.81 -9.22 10.30
C PRO A 15 9.04 -7.92 10.16
N ILE A 16 7.86 -7.99 9.54
CA ILE A 16 6.92 -6.87 9.43
C ILE A 16 5.90 -6.99 10.56
N ILE A 17 5.71 -5.93 11.32
CA ILE A 17 4.64 -5.87 12.33
C ILE A 17 3.33 -5.57 11.64
N VAL A 18 2.35 -6.48 11.73
CA VAL A 18 1.01 -6.27 11.18
C VAL A 18 0.12 -5.61 12.25
N ARG A 19 -0.44 -4.44 11.91
CA ARG A 19 -1.40 -3.72 12.76
C ARG A 19 -2.77 -3.72 12.09
N ARG A 20 -3.79 -4.21 12.80
CA ARG A 20 -5.19 -4.16 12.40
C ARG A 20 -5.85 -3.00 13.13
N LEU A 21 -6.16 -1.93 12.41
CA LEU A 21 -6.60 -0.65 12.99
C LEU A 21 -8.12 -0.44 12.92
N GLY A 22 -8.86 -1.29 12.19
CA GLY A 22 -10.30 -1.15 12.01
C GLY A 22 -10.66 0.07 11.16
N LEU A 23 -11.77 0.73 11.49
CA LEU A 23 -12.25 1.91 10.78
C LEU A 23 -11.56 3.17 11.33
N VAL A 24 -10.72 3.82 10.53
CA VAL A 24 -9.93 4.99 10.93
C VAL A 24 -10.15 6.14 9.95
N PRO A 25 -10.46 7.36 10.39
CA PRO A 25 -10.53 8.53 9.51
C PRO A 25 -9.22 8.76 8.77
N TYR A 26 -9.31 9.22 7.51
CA TYR A 26 -8.14 9.33 6.63
C TYR A 26 -7.07 10.30 7.18
N VAL A 27 -7.47 11.50 7.60
CA VAL A 27 -6.51 12.53 8.05
C VAL A 27 -5.67 12.08 9.24
N PRO A 28 -6.24 11.51 10.33
CA PRO A 28 -5.44 10.95 11.42
C PRO A 28 -4.52 9.80 10.99
N ALA A 29 -4.99 8.90 10.12
CA ALA A 29 -4.16 7.81 9.61
C ALA A 29 -2.95 8.35 8.82
N TRP A 30 -3.20 9.31 7.92
CA TRP A 30 -2.16 9.97 7.13
C TRP A 30 -1.14 10.71 7.99
N ALA A 31 -1.60 11.48 9.01
CA ALA A 31 -0.71 12.16 9.95
C ALA A 31 0.19 11.16 10.69
N ARG A 32 -0.37 10.06 11.21
CA ARG A 32 0.41 9.02 11.90
C ARG A 32 1.42 8.33 11.00
N MET A 33 1.11 8.08 9.72
CA MET A 33 2.07 7.51 8.76
C MET A 33 3.25 8.46 8.53
N ARG A 34 2.99 9.76 8.43
CA ARG A 34 4.05 10.78 8.27
C ARG A 34 4.93 10.88 9.52
N GLU A 35 4.34 10.91 10.69
CA GLU A 35 5.05 10.89 11.98
C GLU A 35 5.93 9.63 12.11
N PHE A 36 5.37 8.45 11.82
CA PHE A 36 6.12 7.20 11.83
C PHE A 36 7.31 7.24 10.87
N THR A 37 7.10 7.74 9.66
CA THR A 37 8.16 7.85 8.66
C THR A 37 9.23 8.86 9.08
N ALA A 38 8.85 10.00 9.64
CA ALA A 38 9.78 11.03 10.10
C ALA A 38 10.60 10.59 11.31
N ALA A 39 10.00 9.82 12.21
CA ALA A 39 10.64 9.31 13.43
C ALA A 39 11.47 8.02 13.20
N ARG A 40 11.44 7.45 11.99
CA ARG A 40 12.10 6.18 11.68
C ARG A 40 13.62 6.29 11.85
N GLY A 41 14.19 5.40 12.64
CA GLY A 41 15.62 5.14 12.78
C GLY A 41 16.03 3.78 12.21
N ALA A 42 17.32 3.44 12.34
CA ALA A 42 17.88 2.20 11.81
C ALA A 42 17.19 0.94 12.36
N ASP A 43 16.80 0.98 13.62
CA ASP A 43 16.19 -0.17 14.33
C ASP A 43 14.65 -0.13 14.32
N THR A 44 14.04 0.90 13.72
CA THR A 44 12.58 0.98 13.63
C THR A 44 12.04 -0.19 12.79
N PRO A 45 11.15 -1.03 13.34
CA PRO A 45 10.59 -2.14 12.58
C PRO A 45 9.74 -1.64 11.42
N ASP A 46 9.60 -2.48 10.41
CA ASP A 46 8.65 -2.24 9.34
C ASP A 46 7.25 -2.60 9.79
N GLU A 47 6.25 -1.87 9.30
CA GLU A 47 4.87 -2.10 9.65
C GLU A 47 3.98 -2.24 8.42
N LEU A 48 2.94 -3.05 8.55
CA LEU A 48 1.81 -3.17 7.63
C LEU A 48 0.55 -2.79 8.40
N TRP A 49 -0.10 -1.71 8.00
CA TRP A 49 -1.36 -1.28 8.61
C TRP A 49 -2.54 -1.70 7.75
N LEU A 50 -3.42 -2.51 8.31
CA LEU A 50 -4.67 -2.95 7.69
C LEU A 50 -5.82 -2.19 8.34
N LEU A 51 -6.58 -1.48 7.54
CA LEU A 51 -7.67 -0.64 8.02
C LEU A 51 -8.73 -0.38 6.94
N GLU A 52 -9.80 0.25 7.33
CA GLU A 52 -10.80 0.86 6.45
C GLU A 52 -10.91 2.36 6.77
N HIS A 53 -11.38 3.14 5.81
CA HIS A 53 -11.70 4.55 6.04
C HIS A 53 -13.22 4.79 5.99
N PRO A 54 -13.75 5.75 6.78
CA PRO A 54 -15.04 6.36 6.47
C PRO A 54 -15.04 6.95 5.05
N PRO A 55 -16.22 7.17 4.43
CA PRO A 55 -16.30 7.71 3.08
C PRO A 55 -15.46 8.98 2.91
N VAL A 56 -14.51 8.94 1.95
CA VAL A 56 -13.62 10.05 1.63
C VAL A 56 -13.10 9.92 0.20
N TYR A 57 -12.97 11.05 -0.49
CA TYR A 57 -12.20 11.13 -1.73
C TYR A 57 -10.81 11.68 -1.44
N THR A 58 -9.78 11.06 -2.00
CA THR A 58 -8.41 11.58 -1.97
C THR A 58 -7.99 11.98 -3.38
N ALA A 59 -7.63 13.24 -3.59
CA ALA A 59 -7.10 13.75 -4.84
C ALA A 59 -5.57 13.82 -4.74
N GLY A 60 -4.87 13.02 -5.56
CA GLY A 60 -3.42 13.05 -5.66
C GLY A 60 -2.91 14.31 -6.40
N ILE A 61 -1.59 14.45 -6.53
CA ILE A 61 -0.95 15.61 -7.18
C ILE A 61 -1.43 15.82 -8.62
N ALA A 62 -1.71 14.73 -9.35
CA ALA A 62 -2.25 14.79 -10.71
C ALA A 62 -3.78 14.92 -10.75
N GLY A 63 -4.44 15.04 -9.60
CA GLY A 63 -5.89 15.12 -9.49
C GLY A 63 -6.45 16.40 -10.10
N LYS A 64 -7.11 16.28 -11.24
CA LYS A 64 -7.74 17.40 -11.93
C LYS A 64 -9.14 17.67 -11.37
N PRO A 65 -9.53 18.95 -11.20
CA PRO A 65 -10.88 19.29 -10.71
C PRO A 65 -12.01 18.71 -11.55
N GLU A 66 -11.82 18.53 -12.84
CA GLU A 66 -12.79 17.94 -13.77
C GLU A 66 -13.15 16.48 -13.47
N HIS A 67 -12.29 15.79 -12.71
CA HIS A 67 -12.49 14.40 -12.25
C HIS A 67 -13.12 14.34 -10.84
N TRP A 68 -13.37 15.48 -10.21
CA TRP A 68 -13.99 15.52 -8.89
C TRP A 68 -15.48 15.18 -8.97
N PRO A 69 -16.09 14.72 -7.87
CA PRO A 69 -17.52 14.48 -7.85
C PRO A 69 -18.28 15.73 -8.33
N ARG A 70 -19.14 15.55 -9.31
CA ARG A 70 -19.93 16.67 -9.90
C ARG A 70 -21.11 17.09 -9.03
N VAL A 71 -21.48 16.23 -8.10
CA VAL A 71 -22.59 16.45 -7.17
C VAL A 71 -22.03 16.41 -5.76
N ASP A 72 -22.39 17.37 -4.94
CA ASP A 72 -22.11 17.33 -3.51
C ASP A 72 -22.95 16.23 -2.87
N ASN A 73 -22.28 15.16 -2.48
CA ASN A 73 -22.87 14.00 -1.81
C ASN A 73 -22.49 13.94 -0.32
N GLY A 74 -21.96 15.03 0.24
CA GLY A 74 -21.54 15.14 1.62
C GLY A 74 -20.25 14.38 1.95
N ILE A 75 -19.57 13.78 0.94
CA ILE A 75 -18.29 13.07 1.12
C ILE A 75 -17.13 14.05 0.90
N PRO A 76 -16.23 14.23 1.89
CA PRO A 76 -15.13 15.18 1.77
C PRO A 76 -14.14 14.78 0.68
N VAL A 77 -13.59 15.78 -0.03
CA VAL A 77 -12.49 15.62 -0.97
C VAL A 77 -11.23 16.22 -0.35
N LEU A 78 -10.20 15.39 -0.15
CA LEU A 78 -8.94 15.78 0.47
C LEU A 78 -7.82 15.79 -0.58
N ARG A 79 -7.06 16.88 -0.65
CA ARG A 79 -5.82 16.92 -1.43
C ARG A 79 -4.69 16.29 -0.63
N VAL A 80 -3.97 15.36 -1.27
CA VAL A 80 -2.92 14.58 -0.64
C VAL A 80 -1.67 14.52 -1.53
N ASP A 81 -0.53 14.22 -0.93
CA ASP A 81 0.80 14.20 -1.56
C ASP A 81 1.16 12.89 -2.28
N ARG A 82 0.18 12.00 -2.53
CA ARG A 82 0.38 10.81 -3.36
C ARG A 82 0.29 11.14 -4.86
N GLY A 83 0.82 10.27 -5.69
CA GLY A 83 0.61 10.32 -7.14
C GLY A 83 -0.83 9.95 -7.54
N GLY A 84 -1.14 10.10 -8.82
CA GLY A 84 -2.42 9.68 -9.42
C GLY A 84 -3.56 10.68 -9.28
N GLN A 85 -4.73 10.24 -9.73
CA GLN A 85 -5.97 10.99 -9.80
C GLN A 85 -6.77 10.89 -8.49
N ILE A 86 -8.06 11.17 -8.55
CA ILE A 86 -8.97 11.01 -7.42
C ILE A 86 -9.25 9.53 -7.16
N THR A 87 -9.38 9.17 -5.89
CA THR A 87 -9.73 7.83 -5.44
C THR A 87 -10.76 7.93 -4.32
N TYR A 88 -11.77 7.08 -4.37
CA TYR A 88 -12.74 6.92 -3.29
C TYR A 88 -12.26 5.87 -2.30
N HIS A 89 -12.44 6.15 -1.00
CA HIS A 89 -12.30 5.19 0.07
C HIS A 89 -13.60 5.15 0.88
N GLY A 90 -13.98 3.97 1.36
CA GLY A 90 -15.18 3.78 2.16
C GLY A 90 -15.22 2.43 2.87
N PRO A 91 -16.20 2.22 3.76
CA PRO A 91 -16.42 0.95 4.45
C PRO A 91 -16.54 -0.23 3.46
N GLY A 92 -15.95 -1.37 3.83
CA GLY A 92 -15.84 -2.55 2.97
C GLY A 92 -14.62 -2.54 2.03
N GLN A 93 -13.88 -1.44 1.94
CA GLN A 93 -12.61 -1.39 1.22
C GLN A 93 -11.45 -1.60 2.19
N LEU A 94 -10.81 -2.77 2.12
CA LEU A 94 -9.58 -3.01 2.87
C LEU A 94 -8.44 -2.16 2.29
N VAL A 95 -7.84 -1.33 3.12
CA VAL A 95 -6.67 -0.53 2.79
C VAL A 95 -5.45 -1.10 3.53
N ALA A 96 -4.37 -1.30 2.80
CA ALA A 96 -3.10 -1.79 3.33
C ALA A 96 -2.00 -0.73 3.11
N TYR A 97 -1.52 -0.12 4.20
CA TYR A 97 -0.40 0.80 4.16
C TYR A 97 0.90 0.08 4.55
N LEU A 98 1.88 0.12 3.67
CA LEU A 98 3.20 -0.48 3.88
C LEU A 98 4.20 0.60 4.31
N LEU A 99 4.68 0.49 5.53
CA LEU A 99 5.65 1.39 6.15
C LEU A 99 7.01 0.66 6.24
N LEU A 100 7.68 0.58 5.10
CA LEU A 100 8.88 -0.25 4.90
C LEU A 100 10.15 0.59 4.75
N ASP A 101 11.26 0.09 5.31
CA ASP A 101 12.59 0.55 4.94
C ASP A 101 13.08 -0.24 3.72
N MET A 102 12.85 0.33 2.56
CA MET A 102 13.19 -0.30 1.28
C MET A 102 14.70 -0.50 1.11
N ARG A 103 15.53 0.39 1.67
CA ARG A 103 17.00 0.26 1.60
C ARG A 103 17.46 -0.93 2.41
N ARG A 104 16.99 -1.04 3.65
CA ARG A 104 17.28 -2.17 4.54
C ARG A 104 16.83 -3.49 3.94
N ARG A 105 15.71 -3.51 3.21
CA ARG A 105 15.19 -4.70 2.53
C ARG A 105 15.87 -4.99 1.18
N GLY A 106 16.69 -4.07 0.67
CA GLY A 106 17.33 -4.22 -0.63
C GLY A 106 16.33 -4.34 -1.80
N ILE A 107 15.14 -3.73 -1.64
CA ILE A 107 14.08 -3.81 -2.65
C ILE A 107 13.82 -2.44 -3.30
N GLY A 108 13.66 -2.42 -4.62
CA GLY A 108 13.26 -1.23 -5.36
C GLY A 108 11.74 -1.08 -5.46
N VAL A 109 11.27 0.09 -5.93
CA VAL A 109 9.84 0.39 -6.06
C VAL A 109 9.12 -0.60 -6.99
N ARG A 110 9.66 -0.85 -8.18
CA ARG A 110 9.03 -1.75 -9.16
C ARG A 110 8.89 -3.19 -8.63
N PRO A 111 9.95 -3.83 -8.08
CA PRO A 111 9.80 -5.13 -7.43
C PRO A 111 8.79 -5.13 -6.28
N LEU A 112 8.72 -4.07 -5.47
CA LEU A 112 7.73 -3.97 -4.40
C LEU A 112 6.30 -3.97 -4.96
N VAL A 113 6.02 -3.17 -5.99
CA VAL A 113 4.71 -3.14 -6.65
C VAL A 113 4.31 -4.53 -7.16
N ARG A 114 5.25 -5.25 -7.80
CA ARG A 114 5.01 -6.63 -8.27
C ARG A 114 4.69 -7.60 -7.13
N GLN A 115 5.39 -7.46 -6.00
CA GLN A 115 5.09 -8.29 -4.82
C GLN A 115 3.70 -7.98 -4.24
N MET A 116 3.28 -6.71 -4.25
CA MET A 116 1.94 -6.31 -3.82
C MET A 116 0.86 -6.91 -4.74
N GLU A 117 1.05 -6.78 -6.07
CA GLU A 117 0.15 -7.38 -7.07
C GLU A 117 0.05 -8.89 -6.88
N GLN A 118 1.18 -9.57 -6.74
CA GLN A 118 1.20 -11.03 -6.54
C GLN A 118 0.52 -11.45 -5.24
N ALA A 119 0.68 -10.69 -4.16
CA ALA A 119 0.01 -10.97 -2.89
C ALA A 119 -1.52 -10.89 -3.03
N VAL A 120 -2.02 -9.89 -3.77
CA VAL A 120 -3.47 -9.76 -4.05
C VAL A 120 -3.96 -10.88 -4.96
N ILE A 121 -3.21 -11.24 -6.01
CA ILE A 121 -3.54 -12.35 -6.91
C ILE A 121 -3.64 -13.66 -6.13
N ASN A 122 -2.67 -13.95 -5.26
CA ASN A 122 -2.68 -15.15 -4.43
C ASN A 122 -3.89 -15.18 -3.49
N LEU A 123 -4.17 -14.04 -2.83
CA LEU A 123 -5.35 -13.92 -1.97
C LEU A 123 -6.66 -14.19 -2.73
N LEU A 124 -6.80 -13.62 -3.93
CA LEU A 124 -7.99 -13.83 -4.76
C LEU A 124 -8.12 -15.28 -5.22
N ALA A 125 -6.99 -15.94 -5.53
CA ALA A 125 -6.97 -17.36 -5.88
C ALA A 125 -7.49 -18.26 -4.75
N ASP A 126 -7.19 -17.91 -3.47
CA ASP A 126 -7.72 -18.64 -2.30
C ASP A 126 -9.26 -18.56 -2.21
N TYR A 127 -9.85 -17.53 -2.80
CA TYR A 127 -11.31 -17.37 -2.93
C TYR A 127 -11.85 -17.88 -4.27
N GLY A 128 -11.04 -18.56 -5.08
CA GLY A 128 -11.45 -19.08 -6.39
C GLY A 128 -11.60 -17.99 -7.46
N VAL A 129 -11.06 -16.81 -7.25
CA VAL A 129 -11.15 -15.66 -8.18
C VAL A 129 -9.89 -15.59 -9.01
N ALA A 130 -10.01 -15.77 -10.33
CA ALA A 130 -8.90 -15.55 -11.27
C ALA A 130 -8.63 -14.05 -11.41
N ALA A 131 -7.36 -13.65 -11.26
CA ALA A 131 -6.93 -12.27 -11.37
C ALA A 131 -5.52 -12.18 -11.97
N GLU A 132 -5.25 -11.07 -12.64
CA GLU A 132 -3.95 -10.83 -13.29
C GLU A 132 -3.47 -9.39 -13.09
N GLY A 133 -2.16 -9.20 -13.17
CA GLY A 133 -1.50 -7.89 -13.18
C GLY A 133 -0.92 -7.59 -14.56
N HIS A 134 -0.91 -6.32 -14.95
CA HIS A 134 -0.34 -5.89 -16.23
C HIS A 134 1.00 -5.19 -16.05
N THR A 135 1.92 -5.40 -17.02
CA THR A 135 3.27 -4.85 -16.94
C THR A 135 3.28 -3.33 -17.00
N ASP A 136 2.39 -2.74 -17.79
CA ASP A 136 2.36 -1.32 -18.10
C ASP A 136 1.30 -0.54 -17.31
N ALA A 137 0.48 -1.23 -16.53
CA ALA A 137 -0.57 -0.65 -15.70
C ALA A 137 -0.55 -1.31 -14.30
N PRO A 138 0.13 -0.70 -13.31
CA PRO A 138 0.17 -1.23 -11.96
C PRO A 138 -1.24 -1.42 -11.39
N GLY A 139 -1.52 -2.64 -10.93
CA GLY A 139 -2.81 -3.04 -10.37
C GLY A 139 -3.14 -4.49 -10.65
N VAL A 140 -4.21 -4.95 -10.03
CA VAL A 140 -4.74 -6.31 -10.22
C VAL A 140 -6.16 -6.20 -10.73
N LEU A 141 -6.42 -6.88 -11.84
CA LEU A 141 -7.72 -6.95 -12.47
C LEU A 141 -8.27 -8.38 -12.37
N SER A 142 -9.53 -8.50 -12.02
CA SER A 142 -10.27 -9.75 -12.10
C SER A 142 -11.28 -9.67 -13.22
N LEU A 143 -11.28 -10.66 -14.09
CA LEU A 143 -12.25 -10.82 -15.20
C LEU A 143 -13.47 -11.62 -14.74
N ILE A 144 -13.99 -11.33 -13.55
CA ILE A 144 -15.29 -11.87 -13.18
C ILE A 144 -16.32 -11.08 -13.99
N HIS A 145 -16.85 -11.73 -15.00
CA HIS A 145 -18.04 -11.22 -15.68
C HIS A 145 -19.22 -11.32 -14.71
N ILE A 146 -19.70 -10.19 -14.28
CA ILE A 146 -20.96 -10.04 -13.59
C ILE A 146 -22.07 -10.15 -14.64
#